data_7a2eb9a2495d75f48b851ca9a32fe0b5
#
_entry.id   7a2eb9a2495d75f48b851ca9a32fe0b5
#
_cell.length_a   1.000
_cell.length_b   1.000
_cell.length_c   1.000
_cell.angle_alpha   90.00
_cell.angle_beta   90.00
_cell.angle_gamma   90.00
#
_symmetry.space_group_name_H-M   'P 1'
#
loop_
_entity.id
_entity.type
_entity.pdbx_description
1 polymer ?
#
loop_
_entity_poly.entity_id
_entity_poly.type
_entity_poly.pdbx_seq_one_letter_code
_entity_poly.pdbx_strand_id
1 'polypeptide(L)'
;RETIGMTPEEVGVIGGGVMGLTSARLLQDAGWNVTIYTRDMARHTTSNVAGGEWGPYSVHDPAVSSEAFKEQIQFAARIAHHAFTSLGGRDYGVRWTELYNLSETPPEEGGEFEHLYPYRTDLQPGEHPFPVPYARHELTMMIEPAIFLRRLIDDFLQNGGRFVIRNFNSKEEIFALPEKIFFNCTGLGAATLFDDTEITPAKGQLVYMPPDPDVDYLTIGGGNGNLYMFSRTDTLLLGGTFKLGDYSRNPEPEETARIVTEHQRIFSGFA
;
A
#
# COMPACT_ATOMS: atom_id res chain seq x y z
N ARG A 1 42.99 -2.38 13.32
CA ARG A 1 42.30 -1.37 12.44
C ARG A 1 41.44 -0.58 13.38
N GLU A 2 41.83 0.64 13.70
CA GLU A 2 41.01 1.59 14.44
C GLU A 2 39.77 1.89 13.58
N THR A 3 38.58 1.53 14.09
CA THR A 3 37.31 1.99 13.57
C THR A 3 37.27 3.48 13.92
N ILE A 4 37.47 4.33 12.93
CA ILE A 4 37.21 5.77 13.04
C ILE A 4 35.70 5.84 13.35
N GLY A 5 35.36 6.14 14.60
CA GLY A 5 33.98 6.34 15.02
C GLY A 5 33.41 7.56 14.30
N MET A 6 32.78 7.34 13.15
CA MET A 6 31.94 8.36 12.57
C MET A 6 30.75 8.56 13.54
N THR A 7 30.60 9.78 14.03
CA THR A 7 29.38 10.16 14.74
C THR A 7 28.21 9.93 13.78
N PRO A 8 27.16 9.18 14.15
CA PRO A 8 26.00 9.01 13.27
C PRO A 8 25.46 10.37 12.84
N GLU A 9 25.31 10.56 11.54
CA GLU A 9 24.73 11.80 11.04
C GLU A 9 23.22 11.86 11.36
N GLU A 10 22.74 13.06 11.68
CA GLU A 10 21.33 13.31 11.95
C GLU A 10 20.57 13.49 10.66
N VAL A 11 19.44 12.80 10.50
CA VAL A 11 18.58 12.91 9.31
C VAL A 11 17.12 13.07 9.72
N GLY A 12 16.42 13.96 9.02
CA GLY A 12 14.98 14.19 9.17
C GLY A 12 14.18 13.42 8.11
N VAL A 13 13.12 12.75 8.53
CA VAL A 13 12.12 12.16 7.65
C VAL A 13 10.81 12.92 7.84
N ILE A 14 10.26 13.47 6.78
CA ILE A 14 9.04 14.28 6.82
C ILE A 14 7.86 13.43 6.36
N GLY A 15 7.03 13.02 7.32
CA GLY A 15 5.88 12.14 7.12
C GLY A 15 5.99 10.81 7.86
N GLY A 16 4.91 10.40 8.56
CA GLY A 16 4.83 9.19 9.40
C GLY A 16 3.96 8.07 8.81
N GLY A 17 3.71 8.09 7.49
CA GLY A 17 3.08 6.99 6.76
C GLY A 17 4.06 5.87 6.43
N VAL A 18 3.62 4.88 5.62
CA VAL A 18 4.44 3.72 5.26
C VAL A 18 5.77 4.11 4.62
N MET A 19 5.79 5.11 3.75
CA MET A 19 7.01 5.56 3.10
C MET A 19 8.00 6.15 4.10
N GLY A 20 7.53 7.01 5.02
CA GLY A 20 8.40 7.60 6.03
C GLY A 20 8.93 6.59 7.03
N LEU A 21 8.09 5.68 7.53
CA LEU A 21 8.49 4.63 8.45
C LEU A 21 9.50 3.66 7.81
N THR A 22 9.25 3.23 6.57
CA THR A 22 10.16 2.33 5.86
C THR A 22 11.50 3.00 5.58
N SER A 23 11.49 4.25 5.09
CA SER A 23 12.72 5.03 4.87
C SER A 23 13.50 5.23 6.16
N ALA A 24 12.82 5.58 7.25
CA ALA A 24 13.44 5.77 8.55
C ALA A 24 14.12 4.48 9.07
N ARG A 25 13.47 3.33 8.90
CA ARG A 25 14.06 2.04 9.29
C ARG A 25 15.29 1.71 8.46
N LEU A 26 15.24 1.89 7.14
CA LEU A 26 16.39 1.66 6.26
C LEU A 26 17.56 2.59 6.60
N LEU A 27 17.28 3.83 6.95
CA LEU A 27 18.31 4.79 7.39
C LEU A 27 18.93 4.37 8.73
N GLN A 28 18.13 3.89 9.70
CA GLN A 28 18.66 3.35 10.96
C GLN A 28 19.55 2.13 10.72
N ASP A 29 19.13 1.22 9.83
CA ASP A 29 19.92 0.04 9.46
C ASP A 29 21.25 0.42 8.75
N ALA A 30 21.28 1.59 8.10
CA ALA A 30 22.50 2.19 7.54
C ALA A 30 23.33 3.00 8.58
N GLY A 31 22.90 3.06 9.84
CA GLY A 31 23.64 3.69 10.93
C GLY A 31 23.35 5.17 11.17
N TRP A 32 22.25 5.72 10.61
CA TRP A 32 21.84 7.10 10.80
C TRP A 32 21.00 7.30 12.06
N ASN A 33 21.13 8.46 12.68
CA ASN A 33 20.20 8.92 13.71
C ASN A 33 18.99 9.59 13.07
N VAL A 34 17.81 9.00 13.25
CA VAL A 34 16.62 9.41 12.49
C VAL A 34 15.58 10.07 13.38
N THR A 35 15.10 11.25 12.98
CA THR A 35 13.92 11.90 13.54
C THR A 35 12.81 11.92 12.48
N ILE A 36 11.64 11.35 12.79
CA ILE A 36 10.44 11.47 11.95
C ILE A 36 9.63 12.66 12.43
N TYR A 37 9.44 13.63 11.56
CA TYR A 37 8.51 14.75 11.75
C TYR A 37 7.20 14.41 11.04
N THR A 38 6.10 14.42 11.77
CA THR A 38 4.81 14.04 11.18
C THR A 38 3.67 14.86 11.78
N ARG A 39 2.70 15.21 10.95
CA ARG A 39 1.46 15.85 11.41
C ARG A 39 0.59 14.86 12.19
N ASP A 40 0.46 13.66 11.63
CA ASP A 40 -0.43 12.62 12.16
C ASP A 40 0.38 11.34 12.42
N MET A 41 0.06 10.65 13.50
CA MET A 41 0.61 9.30 13.72
C MET A 41 0.07 8.31 12.69
N ALA A 42 0.82 7.23 12.41
CA ALA A 42 0.56 6.29 11.32
C ALA A 42 -0.90 5.79 11.23
N ARG A 43 -1.57 5.57 12.37
CA ARG A 43 -2.99 5.15 12.42
C ARG A 43 -3.98 6.14 11.79
N HIS A 44 -3.59 7.40 11.61
CA HIS A 44 -4.41 8.46 11.00
C HIS A 44 -3.93 8.84 9.61
N THR A 45 -2.99 8.10 9.06
CA THR A 45 -2.48 8.31 7.69
C THR A 45 -3.26 7.49 6.66
N THR A 46 -3.15 7.87 5.40
CA THR A 46 -3.70 7.11 4.27
C THR A 46 -3.18 5.67 4.24
N SER A 47 -1.93 5.45 4.67
CA SER A 47 -1.33 4.12 4.70
C SER A 47 -2.09 3.12 5.58
N ASN A 48 -2.71 3.57 6.67
CA ASN A 48 -3.43 2.69 7.59
C ASN A 48 -4.77 2.19 7.03
N VAL A 49 -5.37 2.94 6.12
CA VAL A 49 -6.65 2.59 5.47
C VAL A 49 -6.48 1.94 4.10
N ALA A 50 -5.24 1.72 3.66
CA ALA A 50 -4.94 1.04 2.40
C ALA A 50 -5.47 -0.40 2.39
N GLY A 51 -5.74 -0.94 1.20
CA GLY A 51 -6.21 -2.33 1.03
C GLY A 51 -5.23 -3.36 1.59
N GLY A 52 -3.98 -3.26 1.19
CA GLY A 52 -2.87 -4.08 1.71
C GLY A 52 -2.51 -5.29 0.87
N GLU A 53 -3.24 -5.58 -0.20
CA GLU A 53 -2.77 -6.54 -1.20
C GLU A 53 -1.49 -5.98 -1.85
N TRP A 54 -0.48 -6.86 -2.02
CA TRP A 54 0.77 -6.49 -2.65
C TRP A 54 0.67 -6.63 -4.16
N GLY A 55 0.66 -5.52 -4.84
CA GLY A 55 0.71 -5.48 -6.29
C GLY A 55 1.34 -4.17 -6.75
N PRO A 56 2.38 -4.21 -7.61
CA PRO A 56 3.04 -3.01 -8.12
C PRO A 56 2.24 -2.35 -9.27
N TYR A 57 0.91 -2.31 -9.14
CA TYR A 57 0.00 -1.76 -10.13
C TYR A 57 -0.40 -0.33 -9.78
N SER A 58 -0.80 0.43 -10.79
CA SER A 58 -1.38 1.78 -10.63
C SER A 58 -0.49 2.78 -9.86
N VAL A 59 0.83 2.58 -9.88
CA VAL A 59 1.80 3.44 -9.19
C VAL A 59 2.26 4.62 -10.05
N HIS A 60 1.96 4.59 -11.35
CA HIS A 60 2.29 5.64 -12.32
C HIS A 60 1.35 5.59 -13.52
N ASP A 61 1.36 6.64 -14.34
CA ASP A 61 0.71 6.63 -15.64
C ASP A 61 1.73 6.16 -16.71
N PRO A 62 1.55 4.96 -17.31
CA PRO A 62 2.48 4.43 -18.30
C PRO A 62 2.60 5.29 -19.56
N ALA A 63 1.58 6.10 -19.89
CA ALA A 63 1.56 6.92 -21.10
C ALA A 63 2.55 8.10 -21.01
N VAL A 64 2.86 8.57 -19.80
CA VAL A 64 3.74 9.73 -19.57
C VAL A 64 5.04 9.37 -18.86
N SER A 65 5.20 8.13 -18.40
CA SER A 65 6.39 7.67 -17.69
C SER A 65 7.54 7.39 -18.64
N SER A 66 8.75 7.85 -18.28
CA SER A 66 9.97 7.53 -19.03
C SER A 66 10.38 6.07 -18.88
N GLU A 67 11.13 5.52 -19.84
CA GLU A 67 11.66 4.15 -19.75
C GLU A 67 12.56 3.97 -18.50
N ALA A 68 13.36 4.97 -18.15
CA ALA A 68 14.18 4.93 -16.94
C ALA A 68 13.32 4.83 -15.67
N PHE A 69 12.16 5.47 -15.64
CA PHE A 69 11.24 5.37 -14.51
C PHE A 69 10.57 3.99 -14.46
N LYS A 70 10.20 3.41 -15.59
CA LYS A 70 9.66 2.05 -15.67
C LYS A 70 10.67 1.01 -15.18
N GLU A 71 11.95 1.12 -15.60
CA GLU A 71 13.03 0.26 -15.11
C GLU A 71 13.21 0.41 -13.59
N GLN A 72 13.13 1.63 -13.06
CA GLN A 72 13.19 1.88 -11.62
C GLN A 72 12.05 1.22 -10.86
N ILE A 73 10.83 1.26 -11.38
CA ILE A 73 9.68 0.58 -10.76
C ILE A 73 9.87 -0.93 -10.76
N GLN A 74 10.32 -1.53 -11.85
CA GLN A 74 10.58 -2.97 -11.91
C GLN A 74 11.65 -3.38 -10.89
N PHE A 75 12.70 -2.59 -10.76
CA PHE A 75 13.74 -2.82 -9.76
C PHE A 75 13.20 -2.70 -8.34
N ALA A 76 12.42 -1.64 -8.05
CA ALA A 76 11.79 -1.42 -6.75
C ALA A 76 10.79 -2.54 -6.39
N ALA A 77 9.99 -3.01 -7.35
CA ALA A 77 9.05 -4.11 -7.16
C ALA A 77 9.76 -5.40 -6.73
N ARG A 78 10.87 -5.76 -7.39
CA ARG A 78 11.69 -6.94 -7.02
C ARG A 78 12.24 -6.83 -5.60
N ILE A 79 12.78 -5.66 -5.24
CA ILE A 79 13.31 -5.42 -3.87
C ILE A 79 12.17 -5.51 -2.85
N ALA A 80 11.04 -4.86 -3.11
CA ALA A 80 9.89 -4.88 -2.21
C ALA A 80 9.34 -6.31 -2.03
N HIS A 81 9.17 -7.05 -3.14
CA HIS A 81 8.75 -8.45 -3.10
C HIS A 81 9.65 -9.31 -2.22
N HIS A 82 10.98 -9.21 -2.42
CA HIS A 82 11.96 -9.94 -1.60
C HIS A 82 11.89 -9.54 -0.11
N ALA A 83 11.78 -8.25 0.16
CA ALA A 83 11.68 -7.73 1.53
C ALA A 83 10.42 -8.26 2.22
N PHE A 84 9.24 -8.13 1.60
CA PHE A 84 7.99 -8.62 2.17
C PHE A 84 7.96 -10.13 2.33
N THR A 85 8.47 -10.89 1.35
CA THR A 85 8.61 -12.35 1.48
C THR A 85 9.46 -12.72 2.71
N SER A 86 10.54 -11.97 2.98
CA SER A 86 11.41 -12.19 4.14
C SER A 86 10.73 -11.85 5.48
N LEU A 87 9.70 -11.04 5.47
CA LEU A 87 8.88 -10.68 6.64
C LEU A 87 7.69 -11.63 6.86
N GLY A 88 7.39 -12.50 5.89
CA GLY A 88 6.32 -13.48 5.98
C GLY A 88 6.49 -14.42 7.19
N GLY A 89 5.39 -14.72 7.87
CA GLY A 89 5.38 -15.57 9.08
C GLY A 89 6.02 -14.93 10.32
N ARG A 90 6.34 -13.63 10.28
CA ARG A 90 6.78 -12.81 11.42
C ARG A 90 5.65 -11.87 11.84
N ASP A 91 5.84 -11.19 12.97
CA ASP A 91 4.83 -10.25 13.53
C ASP A 91 4.65 -8.95 12.75
N TYR A 92 4.87 -8.97 11.42
CA TYR A 92 4.73 -7.83 10.52
C TYR A 92 3.40 -7.77 9.77
N GLY A 93 2.52 -8.77 9.98
CA GLY A 93 1.24 -8.83 9.27
C GLY A 93 1.38 -9.11 7.77
N VAL A 94 2.47 -9.76 7.36
CA VAL A 94 2.69 -10.19 5.97
C VAL A 94 2.38 -11.67 5.86
N ARG A 95 1.48 -12.05 4.97
CA ARG A 95 1.12 -13.43 4.70
C ARG A 95 0.84 -13.68 3.23
N TRP A 96 1.11 -14.90 2.78
CA TRP A 96 0.65 -15.37 1.48
C TRP A 96 -0.84 -15.68 1.53
N THR A 97 -1.56 -15.38 0.47
CA THR A 97 -3.00 -15.59 0.37
C THR A 97 -3.42 -15.79 -1.09
N GLU A 98 -4.51 -16.52 -1.28
CA GLU A 98 -5.10 -16.75 -2.58
C GLU A 98 -5.81 -15.49 -3.08
N LEU A 99 -5.64 -15.17 -4.37
CA LEU A 99 -6.30 -14.07 -5.05
C LEU A 99 -7.02 -14.58 -6.29
N TYR A 100 -8.27 -14.18 -6.45
CA TYR A 100 -9.06 -14.40 -7.67
C TYR A 100 -9.30 -13.07 -8.39
N ASN A 101 -8.66 -12.89 -9.54
CA ASN A 101 -8.95 -11.79 -10.45
C ASN A 101 -10.12 -12.18 -11.35
N LEU A 102 -11.27 -11.57 -11.13
CA LEU A 102 -12.56 -11.92 -11.75
C LEU A 102 -12.79 -11.08 -13.01
N SER A 103 -13.13 -11.71 -14.14
CA SER A 103 -13.25 -11.03 -15.44
C SER A 103 -14.39 -11.56 -16.30
N GLU A 104 -14.99 -10.65 -17.09
CA GLU A 104 -15.94 -10.97 -18.17
C GLU A 104 -15.23 -11.44 -19.45
N THR A 105 -13.93 -11.20 -19.56
CA THR A 105 -13.11 -11.59 -20.73
C THR A 105 -11.97 -12.51 -20.29
N PRO A 106 -11.46 -13.36 -21.18
CA PRO A 106 -10.27 -14.17 -20.90
C PRO A 106 -9.12 -13.30 -20.39
N PRO A 107 -8.40 -13.73 -19.33
CA PRO A 107 -7.24 -13.02 -18.84
C PRO A 107 -6.15 -12.90 -19.91
N GLU A 108 -5.55 -11.73 -20.03
CA GLU A 108 -4.42 -11.53 -20.95
C GLU A 108 -3.16 -12.27 -20.45
N GLU A 109 -2.40 -12.84 -21.38
CA GLU A 109 -1.10 -13.45 -21.08
C GLU A 109 -0.04 -12.36 -20.88
N GLY A 110 0.92 -12.62 -19.98
CA GLY A 110 2.14 -11.83 -19.85
C GLY A 110 1.96 -10.47 -19.20
N GLY A 111 1.91 -10.40 -17.88
CA GLY A 111 2.02 -9.15 -17.12
C GLY A 111 3.47 -8.79 -16.81
N GLU A 112 3.76 -7.49 -16.74
CA GLU A 112 5.10 -6.94 -16.42
C GLU A 112 5.72 -7.57 -15.16
N PHE A 113 4.90 -7.92 -14.17
CA PHE A 113 5.31 -8.44 -12.87
C PHE A 113 4.93 -9.92 -12.66
N GLU A 114 4.53 -10.62 -13.71
CA GLU A 114 4.06 -12.02 -13.63
C GLU A 114 5.06 -12.95 -12.92
N HIS A 115 6.35 -12.73 -13.15
CA HIS A 115 7.44 -13.51 -12.56
C HIS A 115 7.57 -13.38 -11.02
N LEU A 116 6.84 -12.45 -10.40
CA LEU A 116 6.81 -12.24 -8.96
C LEU A 116 5.70 -13.03 -8.26
N TYR A 117 4.77 -13.63 -9.01
CA TYR A 117 3.72 -14.47 -8.46
C TYR A 117 4.17 -15.94 -8.45
N PRO A 118 4.15 -16.64 -7.31
CA PRO A 118 4.62 -18.02 -7.20
C PRO A 118 3.87 -19.00 -8.10
N TYR A 119 2.57 -18.78 -8.32
CA TYR A 119 1.79 -19.46 -9.34
C TYR A 119 0.64 -18.58 -9.85
N ARG A 120 0.17 -18.89 -11.05
CA ARG A 120 -1.00 -18.30 -11.71
C ARG A 120 -1.69 -19.38 -12.54
N THR A 121 -3.02 -19.44 -12.44
CA THR A 121 -3.84 -20.39 -13.21
C THR A 121 -5.08 -19.68 -13.70
N ASP A 122 -5.34 -19.74 -15.00
CA ASP A 122 -6.55 -19.18 -15.61
C ASP A 122 -7.67 -20.23 -15.56
N LEU A 123 -8.74 -19.89 -14.86
CA LEU A 123 -9.93 -20.72 -14.67
C LEU A 123 -10.98 -20.37 -15.73
N GLN A 124 -11.53 -21.41 -16.33
CA GLN A 124 -12.55 -21.32 -17.36
C GLN A 124 -13.97 -21.32 -16.76
N PRO A 125 -15.01 -21.00 -17.56
CA PRO A 125 -16.40 -21.09 -17.09
C PRO A 125 -16.75 -22.44 -16.49
N GLY A 126 -17.22 -22.42 -15.24
CA GLY A 126 -17.58 -23.62 -14.47
C GLY A 126 -16.46 -24.21 -13.61
N GLU A 127 -15.24 -23.66 -13.65
CA GLU A 127 -14.12 -24.06 -12.79
C GLU A 127 -14.01 -23.23 -11.50
N HIS A 128 -14.89 -22.25 -11.34
CA HIS A 128 -14.97 -21.40 -10.14
C HIS A 128 -16.43 -21.02 -9.83
N PRO A 129 -16.76 -20.66 -8.59
CA PRO A 129 -18.14 -20.38 -8.17
C PRO A 129 -18.62 -18.94 -8.44
N PHE A 130 -17.74 -18.05 -8.89
CA PHE A 130 -18.09 -16.64 -9.09
C PHE A 130 -19.00 -16.44 -10.31
N PRO A 131 -19.90 -15.43 -10.30
CA PRO A 131 -20.89 -15.19 -11.36
C PRO A 131 -20.29 -14.40 -12.55
N VAL A 132 -19.08 -14.77 -12.97
CA VAL A 132 -18.37 -14.25 -14.12
C VAL A 132 -17.77 -15.42 -14.92
N PRO A 133 -17.53 -15.31 -16.24
CA PRO A 133 -17.05 -16.43 -17.01
C PRO A 133 -15.60 -16.83 -16.73
N TYR A 134 -14.74 -15.90 -16.35
CA TYR A 134 -13.31 -16.16 -16.18
C TYR A 134 -12.80 -15.66 -14.84
N ALA A 135 -11.83 -16.40 -14.28
CA ALA A 135 -11.06 -15.96 -13.13
C ALA A 135 -9.59 -16.34 -13.32
N ARG A 136 -8.68 -15.49 -12.88
CA ARG A 136 -7.28 -15.85 -12.69
C ARG A 136 -7.03 -16.08 -11.21
N HIS A 137 -6.62 -17.28 -10.87
CA HIS A 137 -6.27 -17.69 -9.53
C HIS A 137 -4.75 -17.60 -9.37
N GLU A 138 -4.30 -16.86 -8.38
CA GLU A 138 -2.89 -16.64 -8.13
C GLU A 138 -2.59 -16.49 -6.64
N LEU A 139 -1.34 -16.71 -6.26
CA LEU A 139 -0.87 -16.50 -4.90
C LEU A 139 -0.21 -15.14 -4.79
N THR A 140 -0.72 -14.29 -3.91
CA THR A 140 -0.19 -12.95 -3.62
C THR A 140 0.15 -12.78 -2.14
N MET A 141 0.69 -11.61 -1.78
CA MET A 141 0.92 -11.25 -0.38
C MET A 141 -0.14 -10.26 0.10
N MET A 142 -0.73 -10.55 1.26
CA MET A 142 -1.46 -9.57 2.06
C MET A 142 -0.49 -8.94 3.06
N ILE A 143 -0.42 -7.62 3.07
CA ILE A 143 0.32 -6.82 4.04
C ILE A 143 -0.71 -6.07 4.85
N GLU A 144 -0.98 -6.52 6.06
CA GLU A 144 -2.01 -5.91 6.92
C GLU A 144 -1.54 -4.55 7.46
N PRO A 145 -2.10 -3.42 6.98
CA PRO A 145 -1.53 -2.09 7.23
C PRO A 145 -1.41 -1.75 8.72
N ALA A 146 -2.44 -2.06 9.51
CA ALA A 146 -2.46 -1.73 10.93
C ALA A 146 -1.36 -2.46 11.72
N ILE A 147 -1.10 -3.74 11.37
CA ILE A 147 -0.07 -4.56 12.00
C ILE A 147 1.31 -4.09 11.50
N PHE A 148 1.47 -3.95 10.19
CA PHE A 148 2.73 -3.57 9.57
C PHE A 148 3.24 -2.21 10.06
N LEU A 149 2.39 -1.18 10.03
CA LEU A 149 2.76 0.16 10.47
C LEU A 149 3.09 0.20 11.97
N ARG A 150 2.33 -0.52 12.79
CA ARG A 150 2.62 -0.62 14.21
C ARG A 150 3.99 -1.26 14.44
N ARG A 151 4.29 -2.35 13.75
CA ARG A 151 5.58 -3.04 13.89
C ARG A 151 6.75 -2.15 13.45
N LEU A 152 6.60 -1.42 12.35
CA LEU A 152 7.62 -0.46 11.91
C LEU A 152 7.86 0.65 12.95
N ILE A 153 6.80 1.14 13.62
CA ILE A 153 6.92 2.13 14.72
C ILE A 153 7.69 1.53 15.90
N ASP A 154 7.30 0.33 16.32
CA ASP A 154 7.95 -0.34 17.45
C ASP A 154 9.43 -0.56 17.19
N ASP A 155 9.79 -1.06 16.01
CA ASP A 155 11.18 -1.25 15.60
C ASP A 155 11.94 0.07 15.49
N PHE A 156 11.32 1.12 14.95
CA PHE A 156 11.91 2.45 14.83
C PHE A 156 12.27 3.03 16.20
N LEU A 157 11.35 2.94 17.17
CA LEU A 157 11.57 3.43 18.53
C LEU A 157 12.60 2.59 19.28
N GLN A 158 12.56 1.27 19.18
CA GLN A 158 13.51 0.36 19.81
C GLN A 158 14.95 0.59 19.31
N ASN A 159 15.11 1.05 18.07
CA ASN A 159 16.40 1.42 17.51
C ASN A 159 16.76 2.91 17.70
N GLY A 160 16.17 3.58 18.70
CA GLY A 160 16.55 4.93 19.11
C GLY A 160 15.97 6.05 18.24
N GLY A 161 15.03 5.75 17.33
CA GLY A 161 14.34 6.75 16.52
C GLY A 161 13.44 7.65 17.36
N ARG A 162 13.19 8.86 16.87
CA ARG A 162 12.35 9.86 17.55
C ARG A 162 11.23 10.33 16.65
N PHE A 163 10.03 10.50 17.21
CA PHE A 163 8.91 11.19 16.59
C PHE A 163 8.77 12.61 17.12
N VAL A 164 8.54 13.55 16.21
CA VAL A 164 8.14 14.92 16.53
C VAL A 164 6.82 15.19 15.82
N ILE A 165 5.77 15.42 16.60
CA ILE A 165 4.46 15.78 16.03
C ILE A 165 4.53 17.25 15.65
N ARG A 166 4.56 17.51 14.34
CA ARG A 166 4.65 18.85 13.79
C ARG A 166 4.00 18.91 12.42
N ASN A 167 3.13 19.91 12.22
CA ASN A 167 2.62 20.27 10.90
C ASN A 167 3.50 21.38 10.34
N PHE A 168 3.96 21.20 9.10
CA PHE A 168 4.70 22.22 8.34
C PHE A 168 3.77 22.90 7.35
N ASN A 169 3.92 24.22 7.22
CA ASN A 169 3.15 25.03 6.27
C ASN A 169 3.99 25.43 5.05
N SER A 170 5.32 25.27 5.13
CA SER A 170 6.23 25.56 4.03
C SER A 170 7.52 24.73 4.13
N LYS A 171 8.25 24.63 3.02
CA LYS A 171 9.56 23.98 2.96
C LYS A 171 10.63 24.71 3.77
N GLU A 172 10.51 26.04 3.93
CA GLU A 172 11.42 26.85 4.73
C GLU A 172 11.39 26.45 6.20
N GLU A 173 10.21 26.11 6.72
CA GLU A 173 10.09 25.59 8.08
C GLU A 173 10.82 24.24 8.27
N ILE A 174 10.85 23.41 7.22
CA ILE A 174 11.59 22.16 7.21
C ILE A 174 13.09 22.42 7.17
N PHE A 175 13.53 23.30 6.28
CA PHE A 175 14.95 23.65 6.14
C PHE A 175 15.53 24.43 7.33
N ALA A 176 14.67 24.95 8.20
CA ALA A 176 15.09 25.57 9.48
C ALA A 176 15.33 24.54 10.61
N LEU A 177 15.07 23.27 10.39
CA LEU A 177 15.37 22.20 11.35
C LEU A 177 16.89 21.97 11.47
N PRO A 178 17.36 21.37 12.56
CA PRO A 178 18.80 21.16 12.80
C PRO A 178 19.46 20.17 11.82
N GLU A 179 18.70 19.21 11.29
CA GLU A 179 19.19 18.22 10.35
C GLU A 179 19.61 18.87 9.01
N LYS A 180 20.58 18.27 8.34
CA LYS A 180 21.10 18.76 7.04
C LYS A 180 20.52 17.99 5.85
N ILE A 181 19.99 16.79 6.11
CA ILE A 181 19.44 15.88 5.11
C ILE A 181 18.01 15.58 5.48
N PHE A 182 17.11 15.66 4.51
CA PHE A 182 15.69 15.37 4.68
C PHE A 182 15.18 14.43 3.62
N PHE A 183 14.37 13.48 4.05
CA PHE A 183 13.60 12.60 3.17
C PHE A 183 12.14 13.08 3.13
N ASN A 184 11.70 13.50 1.94
CA ASN A 184 10.32 13.91 1.73
C ASN A 184 9.42 12.66 1.58
N CYS A 185 8.64 12.37 2.63
CA CYS A 185 7.67 11.29 2.66
C CYS A 185 6.25 11.83 2.97
N THR A 186 5.96 13.05 2.52
CA THR A 186 4.72 13.78 2.84
C THR A 186 3.50 13.32 2.04
N GLY A 187 3.67 12.38 1.08
CA GLY A 187 2.57 11.94 0.21
C GLY A 187 1.94 13.12 -0.52
N LEU A 188 0.60 13.23 -0.50
CA LEU A 188 -0.11 14.37 -1.12
C LEU A 188 0.28 15.74 -0.55
N GLY A 189 0.92 15.79 0.61
CA GLY A 189 1.46 17.03 1.19
C GLY A 189 2.59 17.65 0.37
N ALA A 190 3.26 16.87 -0.50
CA ALA A 190 4.31 17.37 -1.38
C ALA A 190 3.80 18.47 -2.33
N ALA A 191 2.59 18.34 -2.82
CA ALA A 191 1.95 19.36 -3.67
C ALA A 191 1.92 20.74 -3.01
N THR A 192 1.65 20.80 -1.71
CA THR A 192 1.56 22.07 -0.98
C THR A 192 2.91 22.55 -0.45
N LEU A 193 3.74 21.61 0.06
CA LEU A 193 5.00 21.97 0.72
C LEU A 193 6.15 22.21 -0.25
N PHE A 194 6.14 21.55 -1.41
CA PHE A 194 7.25 21.56 -2.35
C PHE A 194 6.83 21.98 -3.77
N ASP A 195 5.59 22.47 -3.94
CA ASP A 195 5.02 22.86 -5.23
C ASP A 195 5.06 21.71 -6.27
N ASP A 196 4.89 20.48 -5.79
CA ASP A 196 4.89 19.29 -6.65
C ASP A 196 3.53 19.17 -7.38
N THR A 197 3.55 19.49 -8.67
CA THR A 197 2.37 19.49 -9.54
C THR A 197 2.11 18.16 -10.23
N GLU A 198 3.01 17.18 -10.10
CA GLU A 198 2.89 15.87 -10.73
C GLU A 198 2.11 14.88 -9.85
N ILE A 199 2.04 15.16 -8.54
CA ILE A 199 1.28 14.31 -7.61
C ILE A 199 -0.22 14.53 -7.77
N THR A 200 -0.94 13.48 -8.14
CA THR A 200 -2.39 13.49 -8.30
C THR A 200 -3.04 12.53 -7.31
N PRO A 201 -4.03 12.96 -6.50
CA PRO A 201 -4.75 12.06 -5.61
C PRO A 201 -5.62 11.09 -6.42
N ALA A 202 -5.69 9.85 -5.95
CA ALA A 202 -6.67 8.88 -6.38
C ALA A 202 -7.51 8.50 -5.15
N LYS A 203 -8.74 9.02 -5.07
CA LYS A 203 -9.64 8.69 -3.96
C LYS A 203 -10.22 7.30 -4.15
N GLY A 204 -9.96 6.42 -3.16
CA GLY A 204 -10.59 5.12 -3.01
C GLY A 204 -11.50 5.09 -1.79
N GLN A 205 -12.79 4.81 -1.99
CA GLN A 205 -13.74 4.58 -0.90
C GLN A 205 -13.83 3.09 -0.58
N LEU A 206 -13.87 2.77 0.69
CA LEU A 206 -13.87 1.42 1.24
C LEU A 206 -15.04 1.23 2.19
N VAL A 207 -15.54 -0.01 2.26
CA VAL A 207 -16.51 -0.45 3.26
C VAL A 207 -15.83 -1.51 4.14
N TYR A 208 -15.89 -1.31 5.45
CA TYR A 208 -15.35 -2.23 6.44
C TYR A 208 -16.48 -3.08 7.01
N MET A 209 -16.31 -4.40 6.98
CA MET A 209 -17.20 -5.36 7.59
C MET A 209 -16.46 -6.15 8.68
N PRO A 210 -17.18 -6.77 9.64
CA PRO A 210 -16.55 -7.71 10.55
C PRO A 210 -15.75 -8.77 9.79
N PRO A 211 -14.61 -9.24 10.32
CA PRO A 211 -13.85 -10.31 9.69
C PRO A 211 -14.67 -11.58 9.66
N ASP A 212 -14.52 -12.36 8.59
CA ASP A 212 -15.14 -13.67 8.44
C ASP A 212 -14.01 -14.71 8.38
N PRO A 213 -13.91 -15.63 9.35
CA PRO A 213 -12.86 -16.64 9.39
C PRO A 213 -12.96 -17.69 8.28
N ASP A 214 -14.12 -17.82 7.64
CA ASP A 214 -14.33 -18.74 6.53
C ASP A 214 -13.93 -18.12 5.17
N VAL A 215 -13.57 -16.83 5.17
CA VAL A 215 -13.07 -16.11 3.99
C VAL A 215 -11.57 -15.84 4.16
N ASP A 216 -10.75 -16.71 3.59
CA ASP A 216 -9.27 -16.65 3.66
C ASP A 216 -8.60 -16.27 2.34
N TYR A 217 -9.36 -15.78 1.37
CA TYR A 217 -8.92 -15.39 0.04
C TYR A 217 -9.28 -13.93 -0.27
N LEU A 218 -8.74 -13.43 -1.37
CA LEU A 218 -8.99 -12.10 -1.92
C LEU A 218 -9.70 -12.19 -3.27
N THR A 219 -10.46 -11.16 -3.63
CA THR A 219 -10.99 -11.01 -4.99
C THR A 219 -10.74 -9.61 -5.53
N ILE A 220 -10.50 -9.49 -6.86
CA ILE A 220 -10.45 -8.22 -7.59
C ILE A 220 -11.32 -8.37 -8.84
N GLY A 221 -12.14 -7.37 -9.16
CA GLY A 221 -13.02 -7.37 -10.33
C GLY A 221 -14.38 -8.02 -10.11
N GLY A 222 -14.98 -8.53 -11.16
CA GLY A 222 -16.24 -9.28 -11.15
C GLY A 222 -17.52 -8.45 -11.17
N GLY A 223 -17.44 -7.12 -11.27
CA GLY A 223 -18.63 -6.26 -11.30
C GLY A 223 -18.35 -4.84 -11.78
N ASN A 224 -19.35 -3.98 -11.62
CA ASN A 224 -19.25 -2.60 -12.06
C ASN A 224 -18.35 -1.76 -11.15
N GLY A 225 -17.34 -1.11 -11.76
CA GLY A 225 -16.38 -0.27 -11.06
C GLY A 225 -15.17 -1.04 -10.56
N ASN A 226 -14.40 -0.38 -9.72
CA ASN A 226 -13.13 -0.91 -9.20
C ASN A 226 -13.38 -1.75 -7.95
N LEU A 227 -13.96 -2.94 -8.11
CA LEU A 227 -14.32 -3.82 -7.00
C LEU A 227 -13.15 -4.67 -6.55
N TYR A 228 -13.04 -4.85 -5.25
CA TYR A 228 -12.17 -5.84 -4.62
C TYR A 228 -12.64 -6.17 -3.21
N MET A 229 -12.42 -7.40 -2.79
CA MET A 229 -12.66 -7.87 -1.43
C MET A 229 -11.34 -8.40 -0.87
N PHE A 230 -10.92 -7.84 0.26
CA PHE A 230 -9.69 -8.24 0.94
C PHE A 230 -10.00 -8.73 2.35
N SER A 231 -9.78 -10.03 2.56
CA SER A 231 -9.86 -10.66 3.87
C SER A 231 -8.62 -10.28 4.68
N ARG A 232 -8.83 -9.57 5.78
CA ARG A 232 -7.80 -9.19 6.74
C ARG A 232 -8.13 -9.80 8.11
N THR A 233 -7.17 -9.85 9.02
CA THR A 233 -7.41 -10.39 10.37
C THR A 233 -8.37 -9.53 11.19
N ASP A 234 -8.42 -8.21 10.91
CA ASP A 234 -9.22 -7.23 11.64
C ASP A 234 -10.54 -6.86 10.93
N THR A 235 -10.67 -7.17 9.64
CA THR A 235 -11.84 -6.76 8.85
C THR A 235 -11.92 -7.52 7.53
N LEU A 236 -13.14 -7.66 7.02
CA LEU A 236 -13.39 -7.94 5.61
C LEU A 236 -13.59 -6.59 4.91
N LEU A 237 -12.63 -6.22 4.07
CA LEU A 237 -12.59 -4.93 3.40
C LEU A 237 -13.16 -5.05 2.00
N LEU A 238 -14.19 -4.25 1.71
CA LEU A 238 -14.80 -4.16 0.39
C LEU A 238 -14.40 -2.84 -0.27
N GLY A 239 -13.81 -2.92 -1.43
CA GLY A 239 -13.48 -1.80 -2.30
C GLY A 239 -14.22 -1.91 -3.62
N GLY A 240 -14.27 -0.95 -4.46
CA GLY A 240 -14.02 0.43 -4.11
C GLY A 240 -14.32 1.39 -5.24
N THR A 241 -13.73 2.51 -5.09
CA THR A 241 -13.77 3.57 -6.09
C THR A 241 -12.36 3.95 -6.53
N PHE A 242 -12.25 4.61 -7.67
CA PHE A 242 -11.01 5.20 -8.15
C PHE A 242 -11.33 6.54 -8.83
N LYS A 243 -11.20 7.65 -8.06
CA LYS A 243 -11.51 9.00 -8.53
C LYS A 243 -10.25 9.85 -8.55
N LEU A 244 -9.69 10.04 -9.74
CA LEU A 244 -8.52 10.90 -9.92
C LEU A 244 -8.86 12.36 -9.68
N GLY A 245 -7.96 13.08 -9.01
CA GLY A 245 -8.10 14.51 -8.73
C GLY A 245 -9.04 14.83 -7.56
N ASP A 246 -9.65 13.85 -6.91
CA ASP A 246 -10.53 14.10 -5.75
C ASP A 246 -9.73 14.04 -4.43
N TYR A 247 -9.58 15.21 -3.79
CA TYR A 247 -8.95 15.37 -2.47
C TYR A 247 -9.92 15.15 -1.29
N SER A 248 -11.23 14.95 -1.56
CA SER A 248 -12.24 14.77 -0.52
C SER A 248 -12.01 13.50 0.28
N ARG A 249 -12.14 13.59 1.60
CA ARG A 249 -12.11 12.44 2.51
C ARG A 249 -13.50 11.99 2.95
N ASN A 250 -14.54 12.69 2.49
CA ASN A 250 -15.92 12.39 2.88
C ASN A 250 -16.41 11.14 2.15
N PRO A 251 -16.98 10.16 2.85
CA PRO A 251 -17.61 9.02 2.21
C PRO A 251 -18.87 9.48 1.44
N GLU A 252 -19.11 8.80 0.33
CA GLU A 252 -20.28 9.02 -0.52
C GLU A 252 -21.28 7.88 -0.29
N PRO A 253 -22.49 8.16 0.24
CA PRO A 253 -23.47 7.11 0.55
C PRO A 253 -23.86 6.25 -0.65
N GLU A 254 -23.96 6.85 -1.84
CA GLU A 254 -24.28 6.13 -3.08
C GLU A 254 -23.20 5.12 -3.46
N GLU A 255 -21.93 5.49 -3.30
CA GLU A 255 -20.81 4.58 -3.54
C GLU A 255 -20.74 3.46 -2.50
N THR A 256 -21.08 3.76 -1.24
CA THR A 256 -21.21 2.72 -0.20
C THR A 256 -22.27 1.71 -0.60
N ALA A 257 -23.47 2.17 -1.01
CA ALA A 257 -24.57 1.30 -1.43
C ALA A 257 -24.18 0.47 -2.67
N ARG A 258 -23.53 1.08 -3.66
CA ARG A 258 -23.03 0.38 -4.86
C ARG A 258 -22.04 -0.71 -4.51
N ILE A 259 -21.02 -0.38 -3.72
CA ILE A 259 -19.98 -1.35 -3.30
C ILE A 259 -20.63 -2.56 -2.62
N VAL A 260 -21.53 -2.34 -1.67
CA VAL A 260 -22.22 -3.43 -0.96
C VAL A 260 -23.07 -4.27 -1.91
N THR A 261 -23.90 -3.63 -2.75
CA THR A 261 -24.78 -4.34 -3.68
C THR A 261 -24.01 -5.19 -4.70
N GLU A 262 -22.94 -4.66 -5.26
CA GLU A 262 -22.13 -5.39 -6.22
C GLU A 262 -21.42 -6.60 -5.58
N HIS A 263 -20.90 -6.45 -4.36
CA HIS A 263 -20.32 -7.58 -3.64
C HIS A 263 -21.37 -8.63 -3.28
N GLN A 264 -22.58 -8.24 -2.87
CA GLN A 264 -23.68 -9.19 -2.65
C GLN A 264 -23.99 -9.98 -3.92
N ARG A 265 -23.92 -9.35 -5.11
CA ARG A 265 -24.10 -10.03 -6.39
C ARG A 265 -22.99 -11.04 -6.66
N ILE A 266 -21.72 -10.65 -6.44
CA ILE A 266 -20.54 -11.52 -6.68
C ILE A 266 -20.61 -12.77 -5.78
N PHE A 267 -21.04 -12.62 -4.55
CA PHE A 267 -21.06 -13.70 -3.56
C PHE A 267 -22.42 -14.38 -3.38
N SER A 268 -23.43 -14.03 -4.19
CA SER A 268 -24.79 -14.61 -4.06
C SER A 268 -24.88 -16.12 -4.28
N GLY A 269 -23.90 -16.72 -4.95
CA GLY A 269 -23.82 -18.16 -5.22
C GLY A 269 -23.13 -18.99 -4.13
N PHE A 270 -22.66 -18.34 -3.04
CA PHE A 270 -21.92 -19.01 -1.95
C PHE A 270 -22.80 -19.37 -0.74
N ALA A 271 -24.14 -19.30 -0.87
CA ALA A 271 -25.10 -19.60 0.19
C ALA A 271 -25.45 -21.10 0.24
#